data_d06540bb4441ff18153ecd3a0041af42
#
_entry.id   d06540bb4441ff18153ecd3a0041af42
#
_cell.length_a   1.000
_cell.length_b   1.000
_cell.length_c   1.000
_cell.angle_alpha   90.00
_cell.angle_beta   90.00
_cell.angle_gamma   90.00
#
_symmetry.space_group_name_H-M   'P 1'
#
loop_
_entity.id
_entity.type
_entity.pdbx_description
1 polymer ?
#
loop_
_entity_poly.entity_id
_entity_poly.type
_entity_poly.pdbx_seq_one_letter_code
_entity_poly.pdbx_strand_id
1 'polypeptide(L)'
;LGCLAMALRQFRQLDTDWRWLMLAPAAVLLLGSLTLGAEFAPFLLYALHAVFAIQLAWLALELWHMRALRLGTGYRMLCAALGGFLVGIPYLQCGFGQGLALEVAPMEPQMPWYWARTALIVAVVLLLTLGFMRMVQDRREARSRRAALRDPLTRMLNRRALVKALEHCIKDASREVHPLALLLIDVDHFKRVNDTHGHISGDKVLRHVSRVLASNVRSDVYLGRFGGEEFVIVCPGTGMEEAQILAERLILAVRSSSVHIKGHALQVTVSIGGFAGTVGAHTPWETLLEAADSAMYSAKASGRNRVVMHRQLPAPAPESSTPHWRESRA
;
A
#
# COMPACT_ATOMS: atom_id res chain seq x y z
N LEU A 1 -19.48 -21.54 -4.57
CA LEU A 1 -19.91 -20.15 -4.40
C LEU A 1 -19.70 -19.69 -2.97
N GLY A 2 -20.21 -20.39 -1.97
CA GLY A 2 -20.04 -20.04 -0.56
C GLY A 2 -18.57 -19.88 -0.14
N CYS A 3 -17.67 -20.79 -0.55
CA CYS A 3 -16.23 -20.68 -0.30
C CYS A 3 -15.64 -19.39 -0.92
N LEU A 4 -16.07 -19.02 -2.11
CA LEU A 4 -15.61 -17.79 -2.76
C LEU A 4 -16.09 -16.55 -2.03
N ALA A 5 -17.36 -16.50 -1.61
CA ALA A 5 -17.91 -15.39 -0.82
C ALA A 5 -17.15 -15.21 0.51
N MET A 6 -16.84 -16.33 1.21
CA MET A 6 -16.02 -16.28 2.42
C MET A 6 -14.58 -15.82 2.15
N ALA A 7 -13.96 -16.30 1.07
CA ALA A 7 -12.64 -15.83 0.66
C ALA A 7 -12.63 -14.31 0.38
N LEU A 8 -13.71 -13.78 -0.21
CA LEU A 8 -13.88 -12.33 -0.41
C LEU A 8 -14.05 -11.57 0.91
N ARG A 9 -14.78 -12.11 1.89
CA ARG A 9 -14.89 -11.51 3.24
C ARG A 9 -13.54 -11.49 3.96
N GLN A 10 -12.81 -12.61 3.94
CA GLN A 10 -11.47 -12.69 4.51
C GLN A 10 -10.51 -11.72 3.80
N PHE A 11 -10.66 -11.55 2.49
CA PHE A 11 -9.94 -10.56 1.72
C PHE A 11 -10.23 -9.13 2.22
N ARG A 12 -11.46 -8.83 2.69
CA ARG A 12 -11.85 -7.54 3.31
C ARG A 12 -11.38 -7.40 4.76
N GLN A 13 -10.72 -8.39 5.35
CA GLN A 13 -10.35 -8.46 6.78
C GLN A 13 -11.57 -8.47 7.72
N LEU A 14 -12.69 -9.01 7.28
CA LEU A 14 -13.86 -9.24 8.11
C LEU A 14 -13.77 -10.63 8.73
N ASP A 15 -14.29 -10.76 9.95
CA ASP A 15 -14.39 -12.05 10.61
C ASP A 15 -15.27 -13.00 9.78
N THR A 16 -14.73 -14.19 9.53
CA THR A 16 -15.40 -15.25 8.77
C THR A 16 -15.74 -16.39 9.73
N ASP A 17 -17.02 -16.54 10.02
CA ASP A 17 -17.48 -17.72 10.74
C ASP A 17 -17.69 -18.87 9.72
N TRP A 18 -16.83 -19.88 9.79
CA TRP A 18 -16.84 -21.05 8.91
C TRP A 18 -18.16 -21.86 9.00
N ARG A 19 -18.94 -21.68 10.09
CA ARG A 19 -20.24 -22.34 10.28
C ARG A 19 -21.22 -22.00 9.15
N TRP A 20 -21.20 -20.76 8.65
CA TRP A 20 -22.04 -20.35 7.51
C TRP A 20 -21.69 -21.08 6.22
N LEU A 21 -20.43 -21.49 6.05
CA LEU A 21 -20.01 -22.31 4.91
C LEU A 21 -20.64 -23.71 4.93
N MET A 22 -20.76 -24.29 6.11
CA MET A 22 -21.26 -25.65 6.30
C MET A 22 -22.79 -25.75 6.25
N LEU A 23 -23.51 -24.64 6.44
CA LEU A 23 -24.98 -24.64 6.44
C LEU A 23 -25.57 -25.14 5.12
N ALA A 24 -25.04 -24.70 3.97
CA ALA A 24 -25.60 -25.10 2.67
C ALA A 24 -25.36 -26.59 2.34
N PRO A 25 -24.14 -27.15 2.45
CA PRO A 25 -23.95 -28.60 2.28
C PRO A 25 -24.70 -29.43 3.32
N ALA A 26 -24.76 -28.97 4.57
CA ALA A 26 -25.52 -29.67 5.61
C ALA A 26 -27.01 -29.71 5.33
N ALA A 27 -27.60 -28.60 4.87
CA ALA A 27 -29.00 -28.52 4.47
C ALA A 27 -29.31 -29.46 3.29
N VAL A 28 -28.40 -29.53 2.29
CA VAL A 28 -28.54 -30.44 1.14
C VAL A 28 -28.48 -31.89 1.59
N LEU A 29 -27.53 -32.26 2.45
CA LEU A 29 -27.43 -33.63 2.99
C LEU A 29 -28.66 -34.02 3.83
N LEU A 30 -29.13 -33.09 4.67
CA LEU A 30 -30.31 -33.32 5.53
C LEU A 30 -31.56 -33.51 4.67
N LEU A 31 -31.79 -32.64 3.70
CA LEU A 31 -32.93 -32.76 2.77
C LEU A 31 -32.84 -34.04 1.90
N GLY A 32 -31.64 -34.39 1.43
CA GLY A 32 -31.41 -35.63 0.70
C GLY A 32 -31.64 -36.89 1.53
N SER A 33 -31.33 -36.88 2.81
CA SER A 33 -31.57 -38.01 3.73
C SER A 33 -33.04 -38.18 4.11
N LEU A 34 -33.82 -37.10 4.10
CA LEU A 34 -35.27 -37.13 4.39
C LEU A 34 -36.11 -37.56 3.22
N THR A 35 -35.57 -37.51 2.00
CA THR A 35 -36.31 -37.82 0.76
C THR A 35 -35.95 -39.22 0.25
N LEU A 36 -36.39 -40.26 0.97
CA LEU A 36 -36.18 -41.65 0.58
C LEU A 36 -37.13 -42.17 -0.51
N GLY A 37 -38.06 -41.34 -1.03
CA GLY A 37 -39.04 -41.70 -2.05
C GLY A 37 -38.99 -40.81 -3.29
N ALA A 38 -39.27 -41.41 -4.48
CA ALA A 38 -39.28 -40.67 -5.76
C ALA A 38 -40.30 -39.50 -5.80
N GLU A 39 -41.32 -39.51 -4.93
CA GLU A 39 -42.34 -38.48 -4.85
C GLU A 39 -41.81 -37.13 -4.33
N PHE A 40 -40.68 -37.12 -3.60
CA PHE A 40 -40.06 -35.92 -3.06
C PHE A 40 -38.94 -35.29 -3.92
N ALA A 41 -38.59 -35.93 -5.04
CA ALA A 41 -37.54 -35.48 -5.96
C ALA A 41 -37.75 -34.01 -6.44
N PRO A 42 -38.96 -33.54 -6.81
CA PRO A 42 -39.21 -32.18 -7.20
C PRO A 42 -38.95 -31.17 -6.06
N PHE A 43 -39.36 -31.49 -4.83
CA PHE A 43 -39.14 -30.63 -3.65
C PHE A 43 -37.66 -30.46 -3.34
N LEU A 44 -36.89 -31.55 -3.42
CA LEU A 44 -35.42 -31.49 -3.25
C LEU A 44 -34.78 -30.58 -4.28
N LEU A 45 -35.21 -30.68 -5.53
CA LEU A 45 -34.70 -29.86 -6.63
C LEU A 45 -34.98 -28.36 -6.39
N TYR A 46 -36.18 -27.98 -5.95
CA TYR A 46 -36.51 -26.59 -5.56
C TYR A 46 -35.67 -26.09 -4.39
N ALA A 47 -35.46 -26.92 -3.36
CA ALA A 47 -34.65 -26.56 -2.21
C ALA A 47 -33.18 -26.34 -2.60
N LEU A 48 -32.62 -27.16 -3.49
CA LEU A 48 -31.29 -26.99 -4.06
C LEU A 48 -31.17 -25.68 -4.83
N HIS A 49 -32.14 -25.33 -5.66
CA HIS A 49 -32.16 -24.08 -6.41
C HIS A 49 -32.25 -22.86 -5.48
N ALA A 50 -33.07 -22.95 -4.39
CA ALA A 50 -33.16 -21.88 -3.40
C ALA A 50 -31.84 -21.64 -2.66
N VAL A 51 -31.18 -22.71 -2.21
CA VAL A 51 -29.85 -22.62 -1.56
C VAL A 51 -28.82 -21.99 -2.51
N PHE A 52 -28.86 -22.39 -3.76
CA PHE A 52 -27.95 -21.86 -4.78
C PHE A 52 -28.20 -20.37 -5.08
N ALA A 53 -29.47 -19.95 -5.19
CA ALA A 53 -29.85 -18.55 -5.35
C ALA A 53 -29.41 -17.67 -4.17
N ILE A 54 -29.53 -18.17 -2.95
CA ILE A 54 -29.04 -17.48 -1.74
C ILE A 54 -27.52 -17.28 -1.78
N GLN A 55 -26.77 -18.32 -2.19
CA GLN A 55 -25.30 -18.21 -2.31
C GLN A 55 -24.89 -17.22 -3.41
N LEU A 56 -25.60 -17.17 -4.53
CA LEU A 56 -25.38 -16.20 -5.59
C LEU A 56 -25.67 -14.77 -5.12
N ALA A 57 -26.79 -14.55 -4.44
CA ALA A 57 -27.14 -13.25 -3.88
C ALA A 57 -26.09 -12.78 -2.86
N TRP A 58 -25.62 -13.69 -2.01
CA TRP A 58 -24.55 -13.39 -1.07
C TRP A 58 -23.24 -13.00 -1.78
N LEU A 59 -22.82 -13.77 -2.80
CA LEU A 59 -21.64 -13.43 -3.59
C LEU A 59 -21.79 -12.07 -4.30
N ALA A 60 -22.96 -11.79 -4.87
CA ALA A 60 -23.25 -10.49 -5.50
C ALA A 60 -23.17 -9.34 -4.50
N LEU A 61 -23.67 -9.53 -3.28
CA LEU A 61 -23.61 -8.54 -2.19
C LEU A 61 -22.17 -8.27 -1.77
N GLU A 62 -21.33 -9.30 -1.61
CA GLU A 62 -19.93 -9.12 -1.28
C GLU A 62 -19.17 -8.38 -2.39
N LEU A 63 -19.41 -8.72 -3.66
CA LEU A 63 -18.84 -7.99 -4.79
C LEU A 63 -19.30 -6.53 -4.83
N TRP A 64 -20.59 -6.27 -4.57
CA TRP A 64 -21.12 -4.91 -4.48
C TRP A 64 -20.43 -4.07 -3.41
N HIS A 65 -20.19 -4.62 -2.22
CA HIS A 65 -19.46 -3.92 -1.16
C HIS A 65 -18.00 -3.65 -1.53
N MET A 66 -17.41 -4.45 -2.41
CA MET A 66 -16.02 -4.25 -2.86
C MET A 66 -15.87 -3.21 -3.98
N ARG A 67 -16.95 -2.73 -4.60
CA ARG A 67 -16.89 -1.73 -5.70
C ARG A 67 -16.13 -0.45 -5.33
N ALA A 68 -16.22 -0.02 -4.07
CA ALA A 68 -15.55 1.18 -3.56
C ALA A 68 -14.01 1.05 -3.47
N LEU A 69 -13.48 -0.19 -3.49
CA LEU A 69 -12.05 -0.47 -3.33
C LEU A 69 -11.23 -0.29 -4.62
N ARG A 70 -11.85 0.17 -5.72
CA ARG A 70 -11.22 0.34 -7.05
C ARG A 70 -10.35 -0.85 -7.46
N LEU A 71 -10.83 -2.06 -7.20
CA LEU A 71 -10.14 -3.30 -7.51
C LEU A 71 -10.06 -3.46 -9.04
N GLY A 72 -8.85 -3.69 -9.56
CA GLY A 72 -8.50 -3.68 -10.96
C GLY A 72 -9.24 -4.71 -11.86
N THR A 73 -8.51 -5.33 -12.79
CA THR A 73 -9.06 -6.30 -13.76
C THR A 73 -9.69 -7.52 -13.11
N GLY A 74 -9.15 -8.01 -11.97
CA GLY A 74 -9.66 -9.16 -11.25
C GLY A 74 -11.12 -9.01 -10.78
N TYR A 75 -11.48 -7.84 -10.24
CA TYR A 75 -12.86 -7.54 -9.84
C TYR A 75 -13.82 -7.56 -11.03
N ARG A 76 -13.43 -6.97 -12.17
CA ARG A 76 -14.26 -6.98 -13.40
C ARG A 76 -14.48 -8.39 -13.94
N MET A 77 -13.46 -9.26 -13.85
CA MET A 77 -13.60 -10.67 -14.24
C MET A 77 -14.58 -11.41 -13.34
N LEU A 78 -14.57 -11.18 -12.02
CA LEU A 78 -15.53 -11.76 -11.08
C LEU A 78 -16.96 -11.30 -11.38
N CYS A 79 -17.17 -10.01 -11.66
CA CYS A 79 -18.48 -9.47 -12.03
C CYS A 79 -18.96 -10.03 -13.37
N ALA A 80 -18.09 -10.17 -14.37
CA ALA A 80 -18.42 -10.76 -15.66
C ALA A 80 -18.79 -12.23 -15.53
N ALA A 81 -18.04 -12.99 -14.73
CA ALA A 81 -18.35 -14.40 -14.46
C ALA A 81 -19.70 -14.56 -13.76
N LEU A 82 -20.01 -13.72 -12.76
CA LEU A 82 -21.30 -13.72 -12.08
C LEU A 82 -22.44 -13.36 -13.04
N GLY A 83 -22.26 -12.32 -13.88
CA GLY A 83 -23.23 -11.92 -14.90
C GLY A 83 -23.48 -13.03 -15.94
N GLY A 84 -22.40 -13.64 -16.44
CA GLY A 84 -22.49 -14.78 -17.38
C GLY A 84 -23.22 -15.98 -16.77
N PHE A 85 -23.04 -16.22 -15.49
CA PHE A 85 -23.73 -17.26 -14.76
C PHE A 85 -25.23 -16.96 -14.60
N LEU A 86 -25.57 -15.74 -14.15
CA LEU A 86 -26.95 -15.32 -13.88
C LEU A 86 -27.83 -15.28 -15.15
N VAL A 87 -27.23 -14.87 -16.26
CA VAL A 87 -27.97 -14.73 -17.55
C VAL A 87 -27.84 -15.96 -18.44
N GLY A 88 -26.62 -16.49 -18.55
CA GLY A 88 -26.30 -17.54 -19.50
C GLY A 88 -26.95 -18.89 -19.17
N ILE A 89 -26.94 -19.30 -17.91
CA ILE A 89 -27.51 -20.60 -17.53
C ILE A 89 -29.04 -20.66 -17.71
N PRO A 90 -29.82 -19.68 -17.18
CA PRO A 90 -31.25 -19.64 -17.43
C PRO A 90 -31.61 -19.55 -18.95
N TYR A 91 -30.83 -18.73 -19.68
CA TYR A 91 -31.03 -18.60 -21.13
C TYR A 91 -30.88 -19.96 -21.87
N LEU A 92 -29.85 -20.72 -21.52
CA LEU A 92 -29.64 -22.06 -22.11
C LEU A 92 -30.66 -23.07 -21.63
N GLN A 93 -31.33 -22.90 -20.50
CA GLN A 93 -32.41 -23.71 -20.02
C GLN A 93 -33.74 -23.39 -20.74
N CYS A 94 -34.04 -22.09 -20.92
CA CYS A 94 -35.30 -21.65 -21.53
C CYS A 94 -35.27 -21.63 -23.06
N GLY A 95 -34.10 -21.38 -23.66
CA GLY A 95 -33.96 -21.13 -25.11
C GLY A 95 -34.14 -22.33 -26.01
N PHE A 96 -34.16 -23.54 -25.49
CA PHE A 96 -34.31 -24.79 -26.29
C PHE A 96 -35.66 -25.50 -26.10
N GLY A 97 -36.74 -24.73 -25.93
CA GLY A 97 -38.11 -25.23 -26.17
C GLY A 97 -38.68 -26.19 -25.15
N GLN A 98 -38.02 -26.43 -24.06
CA GLN A 98 -38.62 -27.09 -22.90
C GLN A 98 -39.12 -26.00 -21.96
N GLY A 99 -40.39 -25.65 -22.09
CA GLY A 99 -41.04 -24.78 -21.14
C GLY A 99 -40.79 -25.25 -19.72
N LEU A 100 -41.17 -24.41 -18.74
CA LEU A 100 -41.04 -24.60 -17.27
C LEU A 100 -41.54 -25.98 -16.73
N ALA A 101 -41.71 -26.97 -17.56
CA ALA A 101 -41.91 -28.37 -17.19
C ALA A 101 -40.58 -28.87 -16.59
N LEU A 102 -40.58 -28.97 -15.28
CA LEU A 102 -39.53 -29.56 -14.44
C LEU A 102 -39.43 -31.10 -14.62
N GLU A 103 -39.80 -31.61 -15.78
CA GLU A 103 -39.47 -32.96 -16.14
C GLU A 103 -37.98 -33.00 -16.47
N VAL A 104 -37.24 -33.69 -15.61
CA VAL A 104 -35.85 -34.09 -15.85
C VAL A 104 -35.87 -35.05 -17.05
N ALA A 105 -36.00 -34.48 -18.25
CA ALA A 105 -35.76 -35.28 -19.44
C ALA A 105 -34.32 -35.83 -19.35
N PRO A 106 -34.10 -37.13 -19.62
CA PRO A 106 -32.77 -37.71 -19.57
C PRO A 106 -31.85 -36.86 -20.46
N MET A 107 -30.79 -36.32 -19.86
CA MET A 107 -29.81 -35.49 -20.58
C MET A 107 -29.04 -36.40 -21.52
N GLU A 108 -29.45 -36.46 -22.78
CA GLU A 108 -28.69 -37.17 -23.78
C GLU A 108 -27.39 -36.38 -24.10
N PRO A 109 -26.20 -36.99 -23.90
CA PRO A 109 -24.90 -36.34 -24.13
C PRO A 109 -24.68 -35.93 -25.60
N GLN A 110 -25.52 -36.39 -26.53
CA GLN A 110 -25.41 -36.12 -27.96
C GLN A 110 -26.00 -34.75 -28.38
N MET A 111 -26.72 -34.06 -27.51
CA MET A 111 -27.33 -32.77 -27.84
C MET A 111 -26.32 -31.61 -27.76
N PRO A 112 -26.21 -30.75 -28.80
CA PRO A 112 -25.26 -29.64 -28.83
C PRO A 112 -25.35 -28.66 -27.61
N TRP A 113 -26.56 -28.42 -27.10
CA TRP A 113 -26.82 -27.56 -25.97
C TRP A 113 -26.24 -28.11 -24.66
N TYR A 114 -26.11 -29.42 -24.51
CA TYR A 114 -25.45 -30.05 -23.35
C TYR A 114 -23.96 -29.61 -23.26
N TRP A 115 -23.27 -29.69 -24.38
CA TRP A 115 -21.87 -29.26 -24.47
C TRP A 115 -21.71 -27.77 -24.30
N ALA A 116 -22.61 -26.93 -24.86
CA ALA A 116 -22.61 -25.49 -24.71
C ALA A 116 -22.79 -25.08 -23.25
N ARG A 117 -23.70 -25.72 -22.51
CA ARG A 117 -23.91 -25.50 -21.08
C ARG A 117 -22.69 -25.90 -20.26
N THR A 118 -22.12 -27.08 -20.54
CA THR A 118 -20.92 -27.55 -19.85
C THR A 118 -19.73 -26.61 -20.09
N ALA A 119 -19.53 -26.19 -21.33
CA ALA A 119 -18.50 -25.23 -21.68
C ALA A 119 -18.70 -23.89 -20.96
N LEU A 120 -19.94 -23.38 -20.86
CA LEU A 120 -20.25 -22.16 -20.11
C LEU A 120 -19.93 -22.29 -18.62
N ILE A 121 -20.31 -23.40 -17.99
CA ILE A 121 -19.99 -23.65 -16.58
C ILE A 121 -18.48 -23.67 -16.36
N VAL A 122 -17.73 -24.37 -17.20
CA VAL A 122 -16.26 -24.42 -17.13
C VAL A 122 -15.67 -23.03 -17.31
N ALA A 123 -16.14 -22.26 -18.30
CA ALA A 123 -15.67 -20.87 -18.51
C ALA A 123 -15.94 -19.98 -17.32
N VAL A 124 -17.12 -20.06 -16.71
CA VAL A 124 -17.47 -19.30 -15.50
C VAL A 124 -16.55 -19.66 -14.33
N VAL A 125 -16.33 -20.96 -14.08
CA VAL A 125 -15.43 -21.42 -13.00
C VAL A 125 -14.01 -20.91 -13.23
N LEU A 126 -13.50 -20.99 -14.46
CA LEU A 126 -12.19 -20.47 -14.82
C LEU A 126 -12.10 -18.95 -14.59
N LEU A 127 -13.11 -18.19 -15.04
CA LEU A 127 -13.16 -16.73 -14.83
C LEU A 127 -13.22 -16.35 -13.36
N LEU A 128 -13.99 -17.07 -12.54
CA LEU A 128 -14.04 -16.85 -11.09
C LEU A 128 -12.69 -17.11 -10.45
N THR A 129 -12.03 -18.22 -10.82
CA THR A 129 -10.73 -18.61 -10.26
C THR A 129 -9.65 -17.62 -10.67
N LEU A 130 -9.55 -17.29 -11.96
CA LEU A 130 -8.57 -16.33 -12.47
C LEU A 130 -8.82 -14.93 -11.94
N GLY A 131 -10.08 -14.50 -11.85
CA GLY A 131 -10.46 -13.19 -11.30
C GLY A 131 -10.06 -13.06 -9.83
N PHE A 132 -10.32 -14.09 -9.02
CA PHE A 132 -9.90 -14.11 -7.63
C PHE A 132 -8.38 -14.11 -7.48
N MET A 133 -7.67 -14.94 -8.25
CA MET A 133 -6.21 -15.01 -8.26
C MET A 133 -5.59 -13.66 -8.62
N ARG A 134 -6.09 -13.00 -9.67
CA ARG A 134 -5.66 -11.64 -10.05
C ARG A 134 -5.90 -10.62 -8.95
N MET A 135 -7.04 -10.66 -8.31
CA MET A 135 -7.37 -9.74 -7.21
C MET A 135 -6.42 -9.93 -6.02
N VAL A 136 -6.06 -11.17 -5.67
CA VAL A 136 -5.07 -11.46 -4.63
C VAL A 136 -3.68 -10.96 -5.03
N GLN A 137 -3.27 -11.14 -6.29
CA GLN A 137 -1.99 -10.64 -6.81
C GLN A 137 -1.94 -9.11 -6.75
N ASP A 138 -2.96 -8.42 -7.27
CA ASP A 138 -3.04 -6.95 -7.23
C ASP A 138 -2.90 -6.40 -5.80
N ARG A 139 -3.52 -7.07 -4.82
CA ARG A 139 -3.42 -6.70 -3.42
C ARG A 139 -2.02 -6.95 -2.83
N ARG A 140 -1.40 -8.08 -3.18
CA ARG A 140 -0.01 -8.38 -2.77
C ARG A 140 0.95 -7.35 -3.34
N GLU A 141 0.80 -6.99 -4.61
CA GLU A 141 1.60 -5.96 -5.25
C GLU A 141 1.39 -4.59 -4.62
N ALA A 142 0.14 -4.20 -4.34
CA ALA A 142 -0.17 -2.93 -3.68
C ALA A 142 0.43 -2.86 -2.25
N ARG A 143 0.39 -3.97 -1.49
CA ARG A 143 1.04 -4.07 -0.18
C ARG A 143 2.56 -3.99 -0.30
N SER A 144 3.15 -4.72 -1.25
CA SER A 144 4.58 -4.68 -1.52
C SER A 144 5.03 -3.29 -1.94
N ARG A 145 4.28 -2.61 -2.83
CA ARG A 145 4.56 -1.22 -3.24
C ARG A 145 4.47 -0.24 -2.06
N ARG A 146 3.49 -0.40 -1.16
CA ARG A 146 3.37 0.44 0.06
C ARG A 146 4.50 0.17 1.05
N ALA A 147 4.87 -1.09 1.26
CA ALA A 147 6.02 -1.48 2.07
C ALA A 147 7.34 -0.95 1.47
N ALA A 148 7.43 -0.93 0.11
CA ALA A 148 8.57 -0.39 -0.62
C ALA A 148 8.69 1.16 -0.57
N LEU A 149 7.79 1.88 0.09
CA LEU A 149 7.86 3.34 0.27
C LEU A 149 8.33 3.75 1.69
N ARG A 150 8.50 2.79 2.59
CA ARG A 150 8.96 3.06 3.94
C ARG A 150 10.29 2.36 4.21
N ASP A 151 11.13 3.02 5.00
CA ASP A 151 12.37 2.44 5.53
C ASP A 151 12.03 1.34 6.56
N PRO A 152 12.57 0.12 6.46
CA PRO A 152 12.22 -0.99 7.33
C PRO A 152 12.66 -0.78 8.78
N LEU A 153 13.74 -0.02 9.01
CA LEU A 153 14.29 0.24 10.34
C LEU A 153 13.51 1.31 11.10
N THR A 154 13.25 2.45 10.45
CA THR A 154 12.67 3.65 11.07
C THR A 154 11.18 3.81 10.83
N ARG A 155 10.61 3.08 9.86
CA ARG A 155 9.21 3.20 9.38
C ARG A 155 8.84 4.55 8.75
N MET A 156 9.80 5.43 8.59
CA MET A 156 9.66 6.70 7.86
C MET A 156 9.59 6.48 6.36
N LEU A 157 9.34 7.54 5.61
CA LEU A 157 9.50 7.48 4.16
C LEU A 157 10.93 7.11 3.81
N ASN A 158 11.10 6.24 2.82
CA ASN A 158 12.42 5.96 2.27
C ASN A 158 12.79 6.98 1.17
N ARG A 159 14.02 6.94 0.70
CA ARG A 159 14.55 7.82 -0.34
C ARG A 159 13.62 7.92 -1.56
N ARG A 160 13.10 6.77 -2.06
CA ARG A 160 12.22 6.74 -3.23
C ARG A 160 10.90 7.48 -3.00
N ALA A 161 10.32 7.36 -1.82
CA ALA A 161 9.10 8.06 -1.44
C ALA A 161 9.33 9.55 -1.24
N LEU A 162 10.47 9.92 -0.61
CA LEU A 162 10.87 11.31 -0.40
C LEU A 162 11.09 12.05 -1.73
N VAL A 163 11.81 11.45 -2.69
CA VAL A 163 12.03 12.06 -4.00
C VAL A 163 10.70 12.35 -4.70
N LYS A 164 9.78 11.38 -4.69
CA LYS A 164 8.44 11.59 -5.28
C LYS A 164 7.64 12.69 -4.58
N ALA A 165 7.73 12.77 -3.25
CA ALA A 165 7.08 13.82 -2.49
C ALA A 165 7.69 15.19 -2.83
N LEU A 166 9.02 15.28 -2.90
CA LEU A 166 9.74 16.50 -3.24
C LEU A 166 9.39 16.99 -4.66
N GLU A 167 9.39 16.10 -5.66
CA GLU A 167 8.96 16.44 -7.03
C GLU A 167 7.51 16.97 -7.08
N HIS A 168 6.62 16.41 -6.25
CA HIS A 168 5.24 16.90 -6.14
C HIS A 168 5.20 18.29 -5.50
N CYS A 169 5.90 18.47 -4.38
CA CYS A 169 5.99 19.77 -3.68
C CYS A 169 6.60 20.88 -4.56
N ILE A 170 7.61 20.59 -5.39
CA ILE A 170 8.20 21.54 -6.32
C ILE A 170 7.16 22.01 -7.34
N LYS A 171 6.38 21.08 -7.92
CA LYS A 171 5.33 21.41 -8.88
C LYS A 171 4.22 22.26 -8.25
N ASP A 172 3.79 21.92 -7.04
CA ASP A 172 2.74 22.66 -6.34
C ASP A 172 3.23 24.03 -5.89
N ALA A 173 4.43 24.12 -5.28
CA ALA A 173 5.04 25.38 -4.85
C ALA A 173 5.22 26.37 -6.00
N SER A 174 5.58 25.88 -7.19
CA SER A 174 5.71 26.69 -8.39
C SER A 174 4.36 27.21 -8.93
N ARG A 175 3.28 26.41 -8.82
CA ARG A 175 1.94 26.79 -9.30
C ARG A 175 1.31 27.86 -8.42
N GLU A 176 1.49 27.75 -7.11
CA GLU A 176 0.86 28.60 -6.10
C GLU A 176 1.79 29.71 -5.58
N VAL A 177 3.04 29.76 -6.11
CA VAL A 177 4.08 30.73 -5.74
C VAL A 177 4.37 30.72 -4.21
N HIS A 178 4.31 29.52 -3.61
CA HIS A 178 4.63 29.33 -2.20
C HIS A 178 6.10 28.97 -1.98
N PRO A 179 6.70 29.34 -0.84
CA PRO A 179 8.04 28.89 -0.50
C PRO A 179 8.05 27.38 -0.24
N LEU A 180 9.17 26.76 -0.51
CA LEU A 180 9.45 25.35 -0.19
C LEU A 180 10.74 25.28 0.59
N ALA A 181 10.72 24.55 1.72
CA ALA A 181 11.95 24.27 2.46
C ALA A 181 12.29 22.78 2.41
N LEU A 182 13.60 22.50 2.37
CA LEU A 182 14.18 21.17 2.45
C LEU A 182 15.28 21.20 3.51
N LEU A 183 15.19 20.28 4.49
CA LEU A 183 16.19 20.10 5.54
C LEU A 183 16.82 18.72 5.36
N LEU A 184 18.14 18.66 5.25
CA LEU A 184 18.95 17.46 5.28
C LEU A 184 19.61 17.36 6.66
N ILE A 185 19.43 16.23 7.32
CA ILE A 185 19.80 15.98 8.71
C ILE A 185 20.74 14.78 8.75
N ASP A 186 21.84 14.88 9.44
CA ASP A 186 22.80 13.79 9.62
C ASP A 186 23.13 13.60 11.11
N VAL A 187 23.21 12.35 11.54
CA VAL A 187 23.53 12.00 12.94
C VAL A 187 25.02 12.13 13.18
N ASP A 188 25.41 13.08 14.01
CA ASP A 188 26.81 13.36 14.31
C ASP A 188 27.53 12.15 14.90
N HIS A 189 28.70 11.85 14.36
CA HIS A 189 29.59 10.78 14.85
C HIS A 189 28.92 9.38 14.84
N PHE A 190 27.95 9.10 13.98
CA PHE A 190 27.22 7.84 13.95
C PHE A 190 28.15 6.64 13.71
N LYS A 191 29.17 6.76 12.86
CA LYS A 191 30.18 5.73 12.68
C LYS A 191 30.84 5.36 14.01
N ARG A 192 31.23 6.35 14.84
CA ARG A 192 31.81 6.08 16.17
C ARG A 192 30.84 5.34 17.09
N VAL A 193 29.54 5.61 17.02
CA VAL A 193 28.53 4.85 17.76
C VAL A 193 28.55 3.39 17.32
N ASN A 194 28.56 3.11 16.02
CA ASN A 194 28.65 1.76 15.50
C ASN A 194 29.94 1.05 15.92
N ASP A 195 31.08 1.72 15.77
CA ASP A 195 32.41 1.16 16.09
C ASP A 195 32.54 0.84 17.61
N THR A 196 31.93 1.67 18.47
CA THR A 196 32.03 1.50 19.93
C THR A 196 30.98 0.54 20.50
N HIS A 197 29.74 0.61 20.00
CA HIS A 197 28.59 -0.09 20.60
C HIS A 197 28.00 -1.19 19.73
N GLY A 198 28.47 -1.31 18.49
CA GLY A 198 27.99 -2.26 17.47
C GLY A 198 26.75 -1.77 16.70
N HIS A 199 26.52 -2.33 15.51
CA HIS A 199 25.46 -1.94 14.58
C HIS A 199 24.04 -2.03 15.19
N ILE A 200 23.79 -3.01 16.08
CA ILE A 200 22.49 -3.13 16.76
C ILE A 200 22.19 -1.89 17.62
N SER A 201 23.23 -1.32 18.22
CA SER A 201 23.10 -0.08 19.00
C SER A 201 22.91 1.14 18.09
N GLY A 202 23.62 1.19 16.96
CA GLY A 202 23.39 2.20 15.92
C GLY A 202 21.94 2.18 15.41
N ASP A 203 21.39 1.01 15.17
CA ASP A 203 19.98 0.84 14.80
C ASP A 203 19.00 1.40 15.86
N LYS A 204 19.31 1.22 17.15
CA LYS A 204 18.53 1.83 18.25
C LYS A 204 18.61 3.35 18.23
N VAL A 205 19.80 3.90 17.96
CA VAL A 205 20.01 5.35 17.80
C VAL A 205 19.19 5.89 16.66
N LEU A 206 19.22 5.26 15.47
CA LEU A 206 18.44 5.70 14.32
C LEU A 206 16.93 5.64 14.58
N ARG A 207 16.44 4.58 15.24
CA ARG A 207 15.02 4.51 15.64
C ARG A 207 14.65 5.57 16.69
N HIS A 208 15.57 5.92 17.58
CA HIS A 208 15.36 6.96 18.57
C HIS A 208 15.28 8.33 17.89
N VAL A 209 16.31 8.70 17.11
CA VAL A 209 16.33 9.96 16.36
C VAL A 209 15.09 10.09 15.48
N SER A 210 14.73 9.03 14.75
CA SER A 210 13.54 9.07 13.90
C SER A 210 12.26 9.39 14.66
N ARG A 211 12.07 8.83 15.87
CA ARG A 211 10.89 9.13 16.71
C ARG A 211 10.91 10.57 17.21
N VAL A 212 12.08 11.07 17.63
CA VAL A 212 12.23 12.45 18.09
C VAL A 212 11.93 13.43 16.96
N LEU A 213 12.47 13.19 15.76
CA LEU A 213 12.16 14.01 14.58
C LEU A 213 10.66 14.00 14.27
N ALA A 214 10.03 12.81 14.23
CA ALA A 214 8.62 12.68 13.91
C ALA A 214 7.68 13.37 14.91
N SER A 215 8.02 13.36 16.19
CA SER A 215 7.21 14.02 17.24
C SER A 215 7.35 15.54 17.24
N ASN A 216 8.33 16.09 16.51
CA ASN A 216 8.62 17.52 16.46
C ASN A 216 8.32 18.17 15.11
N VAL A 217 7.66 17.47 14.20
CA VAL A 217 7.23 18.02 12.90
C VAL A 217 5.70 18.01 12.78
N ARG A 218 5.17 18.88 11.93
CA ARG A 218 3.73 18.92 11.60
C ARG A 218 3.35 17.76 10.68
N SER A 219 2.06 17.47 10.59
CA SER A 219 1.54 16.36 9.78
C SER A 219 1.59 16.61 8.27
N ASP A 220 1.76 17.85 7.84
CA ASP A 220 1.79 18.30 6.44
C ASP A 220 3.20 18.25 5.82
N VAL A 221 4.24 17.91 6.61
CA VAL A 221 5.61 17.76 6.11
C VAL A 221 5.92 16.30 5.76
N TYR A 222 6.84 16.11 4.83
CA TYR A 222 7.32 14.78 4.46
C TYR A 222 8.66 14.51 5.14
N LEU A 223 8.69 13.55 6.06
CA LEU A 223 9.88 13.14 6.80
C LEU A 223 10.27 11.72 6.42
N GLY A 224 11.54 11.50 6.10
CA GLY A 224 12.04 10.19 5.74
C GLY A 224 13.52 10.00 5.94
N ARG A 225 13.95 8.74 5.83
CA ARG A 225 15.35 8.34 5.85
C ARG A 225 15.87 8.31 4.43
N PHE A 226 16.90 9.10 4.15
CA PHE A 226 17.44 9.27 2.81
C PHE A 226 18.67 8.38 2.55
N GLY A 227 19.50 8.19 3.56
CA GLY A 227 20.72 7.38 3.53
C GLY A 227 20.92 6.59 4.82
N GLY A 228 22.13 6.12 5.07
CA GLY A 228 22.50 5.34 6.26
C GLY A 228 22.11 6.01 7.58
N GLU A 229 22.61 7.21 7.79
CA GLU A 229 22.38 8.03 8.98
C GLU A 229 21.73 9.37 8.68
N GLU A 230 21.23 9.53 7.42
CA GLU A 230 20.69 10.76 6.89
C GLU A 230 19.16 10.74 6.84
N PHE A 231 18.56 11.85 7.26
CA PHE A 231 17.12 12.09 7.20
C PHE A 231 16.85 13.35 6.38
N VAL A 232 15.71 13.37 5.69
CA VAL A 232 15.26 14.53 4.92
C VAL A 232 13.85 14.91 5.36
N ILE A 233 13.64 16.20 5.51
CA ILE A 233 12.32 16.81 5.73
C ILE A 233 12.03 17.76 4.58
N VAL A 234 10.87 17.58 3.96
CA VAL A 234 10.33 18.48 2.94
C VAL A 234 9.15 19.23 3.54
N CYS A 235 9.22 20.56 3.56
CA CYS A 235 8.25 21.44 4.20
C CYS A 235 7.59 22.35 3.15
N PRO A 236 6.42 21.99 2.61
CA PRO A 236 5.65 22.85 1.71
C PRO A 236 5.18 24.12 2.45
N GLY A 237 5.10 25.24 1.75
CA GLY A 237 4.60 26.51 2.28
C GLY A 237 5.46 27.11 3.41
N THR A 238 6.72 26.67 3.54
CA THR A 238 7.59 27.06 4.66
C THR A 238 8.72 27.96 4.17
N GLY A 239 8.77 29.16 4.72
CA GLY A 239 9.82 30.17 4.43
C GLY A 239 11.10 29.94 5.22
N MET A 240 12.10 30.81 4.98
CA MET A 240 13.44 30.69 5.57
C MET A 240 13.42 30.75 7.09
N GLU A 241 12.71 31.69 7.67
CA GLU A 241 12.66 31.91 9.13
C GLU A 241 12.01 30.71 9.83
N GLU A 242 10.86 30.26 9.30
CA GLU A 242 10.13 29.11 9.84
C GLU A 242 10.94 27.82 9.72
N ALA A 243 11.66 27.63 8.61
CA ALA A 243 12.51 26.46 8.38
C ALA A 243 13.70 26.46 9.35
N GLN A 244 14.30 27.61 9.62
CA GLN A 244 15.37 27.73 10.60
C GLN A 244 14.90 27.45 12.02
N ILE A 245 13.76 28.02 12.44
CA ILE A 245 13.14 27.74 13.75
C ILE A 245 12.84 26.25 13.92
N LEU A 246 12.30 25.63 12.88
CA LEU A 246 12.06 24.17 12.88
C LEU A 246 13.36 23.40 13.08
N ALA A 247 14.40 23.72 12.31
CA ALA A 247 15.69 23.02 12.37
C ALA A 247 16.35 23.18 13.76
N GLU A 248 16.35 24.37 14.34
CA GLU A 248 16.87 24.62 15.68
C GLU A 248 16.10 23.83 16.75
N ARG A 249 14.75 23.77 16.64
CA ARG A 249 13.92 22.96 17.53
C ARG A 249 14.27 21.48 17.43
N LEU A 250 14.50 20.95 16.21
CA LEU A 250 14.88 19.56 16.00
C LEU A 250 16.25 19.24 16.63
N ILE A 251 17.25 20.12 16.47
CA ILE A 251 18.56 19.98 17.09
C ILE A 251 18.42 19.90 18.62
N LEU A 252 17.67 20.84 19.20
CA LEU A 252 17.43 20.87 20.65
C LEU A 252 16.72 19.59 21.13
N ALA A 253 15.69 19.15 20.42
CA ALA A 253 14.93 17.95 20.76
C ALA A 253 15.81 16.69 20.73
N VAL A 254 16.65 16.53 19.71
CA VAL A 254 17.58 15.38 19.63
C VAL A 254 18.64 15.48 20.73
N ARG A 255 19.29 16.63 20.90
CA ARG A 255 20.33 16.82 21.90
C ARG A 255 19.85 16.62 23.33
N SER A 256 18.62 17.03 23.66
CA SER A 256 18.03 16.86 25.00
C SER A 256 17.46 15.46 25.26
N SER A 257 17.41 14.64 24.24
CA SER A 257 16.94 13.25 24.36
C SER A 257 18.10 12.27 24.57
N SER A 258 17.83 11.11 25.17
CA SER A 258 18.82 10.06 25.34
C SER A 258 18.27 8.70 24.92
N VAL A 259 19.14 7.88 24.35
CA VAL A 259 18.84 6.48 24.01
C VAL A 259 19.57 5.55 24.98
N HIS A 260 18.84 4.58 25.56
CA HIS A 260 19.44 3.63 26.48
C HIS A 260 20.06 2.45 25.72
N ILE A 261 21.38 2.29 25.87
CA ILE A 261 22.17 1.21 25.26
C ILE A 261 22.92 0.48 26.36
N LYS A 262 22.64 -0.83 26.53
CA LYS A 262 23.28 -1.69 27.54
C LYS A 262 23.27 -1.08 28.95
N GLY A 263 22.17 -0.43 29.33
CA GLY A 263 22.02 0.18 30.67
C GLY A 263 22.56 1.62 30.80
N HIS A 264 23.26 2.14 29.80
CA HIS A 264 23.82 3.50 29.81
C HIS A 264 23.00 4.44 28.92
N ALA A 265 22.80 5.67 29.35
CA ALA A 265 22.19 6.72 28.54
C ALA A 265 23.23 7.31 27.58
N LEU A 266 22.97 7.13 26.26
CA LEU A 266 23.79 7.75 25.22
C LEU A 266 23.05 8.96 24.67
N GLN A 267 23.70 10.09 24.61
CA GLN A 267 23.25 11.31 23.93
C GLN A 267 23.92 11.40 22.55
N VAL A 268 23.13 11.78 21.54
CA VAL A 268 23.62 12.04 20.20
C VAL A 268 23.17 13.42 19.76
N THR A 269 23.88 13.98 18.80
CA THR A 269 23.52 15.26 18.17
C THR A 269 23.30 15.08 16.68
N VAL A 270 22.72 16.06 16.05
CA VAL A 270 22.52 16.10 14.60
C VAL A 270 23.00 17.43 14.04
N SER A 271 23.54 17.38 12.82
CA SER A 271 23.84 18.55 12.01
C SER A 271 22.78 18.67 10.93
N ILE A 272 22.29 19.88 10.69
CA ILE A 272 21.22 20.14 9.72
C ILE A 272 21.72 21.15 8.69
N GLY A 273 21.60 20.78 7.41
CA GLY A 273 21.71 21.74 6.30
C GLY A 273 20.35 21.95 5.65
N GLY A 274 20.02 23.16 5.30
CA GLY A 274 18.72 23.44 4.71
C GLY A 274 18.75 24.44 3.57
N PHE A 275 17.74 24.31 2.71
CA PHE A 275 17.35 25.31 1.74
C PHE A 275 15.92 25.75 2.02
N ALA A 276 15.61 27.03 1.87
CA ALA A 276 14.24 27.53 1.87
C ALA A 276 14.11 28.75 0.94
N GLY A 277 13.12 28.71 0.05
CA GLY A 277 12.88 29.76 -0.93
C GLY A 277 11.82 29.38 -1.94
N THR A 278 11.63 30.25 -2.93
CA THR A 278 10.78 29.97 -4.08
C THR A 278 11.50 29.06 -5.08
N VAL A 279 10.77 28.14 -5.69
CA VAL A 279 11.28 27.17 -6.68
C VAL A 279 10.50 27.29 -7.98
N GLY A 280 11.18 27.11 -9.11
CA GLY A 280 10.55 27.05 -10.41
C GLY A 280 9.97 25.67 -10.72
N ALA A 281 8.98 25.60 -11.63
CA ALA A 281 8.31 24.34 -12.00
C ALA A 281 9.24 23.24 -12.54
N HIS A 282 10.36 23.64 -13.11
CA HIS A 282 11.35 22.76 -13.72
C HIS A 282 12.63 22.64 -12.88
N THR A 283 12.63 23.14 -11.64
CA THR A 283 13.78 22.98 -10.76
C THR A 283 13.99 21.50 -10.44
N PRO A 284 15.14 20.91 -10.80
CA PRO A 284 15.43 19.53 -10.44
C PRO A 284 15.48 19.38 -8.91
N TRP A 285 14.91 18.29 -8.40
CA TRP A 285 14.95 18.03 -6.94
C TRP A 285 16.39 17.87 -6.41
N GLU A 286 17.28 17.43 -7.27
CA GLU A 286 18.71 17.31 -6.99
C GLU A 286 19.33 18.64 -6.58
N THR A 287 18.93 19.73 -7.24
CA THR A 287 19.47 21.08 -6.96
C THR A 287 19.12 21.54 -5.53
N LEU A 288 17.91 21.22 -5.04
CA LEU A 288 17.53 21.53 -3.66
C LEU A 288 18.33 20.69 -2.66
N LEU A 289 18.53 19.42 -3.00
CA LEU A 289 19.32 18.52 -2.16
C LEU A 289 20.79 18.93 -2.12
N GLU A 290 21.38 19.35 -3.22
CA GLU A 290 22.74 19.85 -3.31
C GLU A 290 22.93 21.12 -2.47
N ALA A 291 21.95 22.03 -2.49
CA ALA A 291 21.95 23.22 -1.61
C ALA A 291 21.94 22.82 -0.13
N ALA A 292 21.06 21.91 0.25
CA ALA A 292 20.98 21.44 1.64
C ALA A 292 22.23 20.65 2.06
N ASP A 293 22.82 19.87 1.16
CA ASP A 293 24.06 19.11 1.41
C ASP A 293 25.25 20.03 1.64
N SER A 294 25.43 21.04 0.79
CA SER A 294 26.47 22.07 0.97
C SER A 294 26.32 22.81 2.32
N ALA A 295 25.07 23.13 2.71
CA ALA A 295 24.78 23.72 3.99
C ALA A 295 25.12 22.77 5.16
N MET A 296 24.76 21.47 5.03
CA MET A 296 25.07 20.45 6.04
C MET A 296 26.57 20.24 6.20
N TYR A 297 27.31 20.22 5.09
CA TYR A 297 28.77 20.17 5.13
C TYR A 297 29.34 21.37 5.93
N SER A 298 28.85 22.58 5.70
CA SER A 298 29.22 23.78 6.44
C SER A 298 28.88 23.67 7.92
N ALA A 299 27.72 23.09 8.28
CA ALA A 299 27.34 22.84 9.67
C ALA A 299 28.32 21.86 10.34
N LYS A 300 28.70 20.76 9.65
CA LYS A 300 29.66 19.78 10.15
C LYS A 300 31.08 20.38 10.32
N ALA A 301 31.53 21.15 9.33
CA ALA A 301 32.85 21.83 9.38
C ALA A 301 32.94 22.86 10.49
N SER A 302 31.84 23.56 10.78
CA SER A 302 31.78 24.58 11.84
C SER A 302 31.63 24.04 13.28
N GLY A 303 31.72 22.69 13.48
CA GLY A 303 31.71 22.08 14.81
C GLY A 303 30.45 21.29 15.15
N ARG A 304 29.65 20.94 14.18
CA ARG A 304 28.44 20.06 14.30
C ARG A 304 27.36 20.62 15.25
N ASN A 305 26.32 19.83 15.52
CA ASN A 305 25.21 20.15 16.43
C ASN A 305 24.61 21.54 16.15
N ARG A 306 24.40 21.87 14.88
CA ARG A 306 23.91 23.17 14.41
C ARG A 306 23.19 23.07 13.09
N VAL A 307 22.50 24.17 12.76
CA VAL A 307 21.87 24.35 11.44
C VAL A 307 22.64 25.40 10.63
N VAL A 308 22.75 25.17 9.35
CA VAL A 308 23.13 26.15 8.32
C VAL A 308 22.07 26.16 7.24
N MET A 309 21.62 27.33 6.80
CA MET A 309 20.59 27.50 5.79
C MET A 309 21.12 28.25 4.57
N HIS A 310 20.74 27.82 3.38
CA HIS A 310 20.98 28.53 2.15
C HIS A 310 19.68 29.15 1.58
N ARG A 311 19.78 30.40 1.13
CA ARG A 311 18.65 31.14 0.50
C ARG A 311 18.61 30.97 -1.01
N GLN A 312 19.76 30.72 -1.62
CA GLN A 312 19.89 30.66 -3.08
C GLN A 312 20.20 29.20 -3.48
N LEU A 313 19.58 28.78 -4.56
CA LEU A 313 19.98 27.55 -5.20
C LEU A 313 21.34 27.73 -5.87
N PRO A 314 22.25 26.76 -5.77
CA PRO A 314 23.48 26.80 -6.53
C PRO A 314 23.16 26.88 -8.02
N ALA A 315 24.01 27.61 -8.78
CA ALA A 315 23.95 27.51 -10.24
C ALA A 315 24.07 26.02 -10.64
N PRO A 316 23.37 25.57 -11.70
CA PRO A 316 23.45 24.18 -12.12
C PRO A 316 24.91 23.78 -12.27
N ALA A 317 25.34 22.81 -11.49
CA ALA A 317 26.73 22.35 -11.49
C ALA A 317 27.09 21.79 -12.89
N PRO A 318 28.29 22.06 -13.41
CA PRO A 318 28.78 21.36 -14.60
C PRO A 318 28.77 19.85 -14.31
N GLU A 319 28.39 19.04 -15.34
CA GLU A 319 28.09 17.59 -15.22
C GLU A 319 29.19 16.71 -14.58
N SER A 320 30.32 17.26 -14.17
CA SER A 320 31.52 16.55 -13.70
C SER A 320 31.66 16.36 -12.18
N SER A 321 30.82 16.95 -11.35
CA SER A 321 30.88 16.79 -9.88
C SER A 321 29.80 15.82 -9.41
N THR A 322 30.15 14.57 -9.11
CA THR A 322 29.26 13.58 -8.49
C THR A 322 29.10 13.90 -7.01
N PRO A 323 27.91 14.32 -6.52
CA PRO A 323 27.67 14.46 -5.09
C PRO A 323 27.81 13.10 -4.39
N HIS A 324 28.29 13.11 -3.12
CA HIS A 324 28.60 11.88 -2.36
C HIS A 324 27.40 10.91 -2.21
N TRP A 325 26.17 11.41 -2.26
CA TRP A 325 24.96 10.58 -2.25
C TRP A 325 24.73 9.78 -3.54
N ARG A 326 25.48 10.06 -4.62
CA ARG A 326 25.50 9.22 -5.85
C ARG A 326 26.39 7.98 -5.71
N GLU A 327 27.42 8.04 -4.87
CA GLU A 327 28.36 6.91 -4.66
C GLU A 327 27.76 5.76 -3.84
N SER A 328 26.67 5.98 -3.10
CA SER A 328 25.95 4.91 -2.40
C SER A 328 25.06 4.03 -3.33
N ARG A 329 25.28 4.10 -4.65
CA ARG A 329 24.60 3.27 -5.67
C ARG A 329 25.42 2.08 -6.17
N ALA A 330 26.66 1.88 -5.73
CA ALA A 330 27.47 0.73 -6.08
C ALA A 330 27.34 -0.42 -5.08
#